data_7a9384de5151d583e0303c7c84743266
#
_entry.id   7a9384de5151d583e0303c7c84743266
#
_cell.length_a   1.000
_cell.length_b   1.000
_cell.length_c   1.000
_cell.angle_alpha   90.00
_cell.angle_beta   90.00
_cell.angle_gamma   90.00
#
_symmetry.space_group_name_H-M   'P 1'
#
loop_
_entity.id
_entity.type
_entity.pdbx_description
1 polymer ?
#
loop_
_entity_poly.entity_id
_entity_poly.type
_entity_poly.pdbx_seq_one_letter_code
_entity_poly.pdbx_strand_id
1 'polypeptide(L)'
;MSEERLEELHLRRLLVAVDGSESGRLALRAAVTAALRDNAAITLLCVAVDAAKSAGGFAAVAGAPPPDQARLDAAAEETLAESVRLVPTEIPVRKLLRRGHAGPEIVAAAAESDYDAILLGARGLGRIGALIGSVSSYVMHNAEIPVFVAHAVRGVEKSAG
;
A
#
# COMPACT_ATOMS: atom_id res chain seq x y z
N MET A 1 8.44 -13.41 39.79
CA MET A 1 7.55 -12.93 38.68
C MET A 1 8.45 -12.43 37.61
N SER A 2 8.52 -13.16 36.50
CA SER A 2 9.28 -12.73 35.32
C SER A 2 8.48 -11.62 34.68
N GLU A 3 8.99 -10.38 34.70
CA GLU A 3 8.53 -9.36 33.74
C GLU A 3 8.93 -9.86 32.38
N GLU A 4 7.97 -10.40 31.62
CA GLU A 4 8.15 -10.60 30.18
C GLU A 4 8.36 -9.21 29.57
N ARG A 5 9.61 -8.86 29.33
CA ARG A 5 9.95 -7.73 28.48
C ARG A 5 9.33 -8.01 27.11
N LEU A 6 8.39 -7.19 26.73
CA LEU A 6 7.97 -7.12 25.32
C LEU A 6 9.22 -6.78 24.50
N GLU A 7 9.67 -7.72 23.70
CA GLU A 7 10.77 -7.47 22.78
C GLU A 7 10.35 -6.36 21.83
N GLU A 8 11.22 -5.37 21.65
CA GLU A 8 10.96 -4.29 20.70
C GLU A 8 10.84 -4.88 19.30
N LEU A 9 9.73 -4.58 18.62
CA LEU A 9 9.53 -4.97 17.23
C LEU A 9 10.47 -4.16 16.34
N HIS A 10 11.53 -4.77 15.87
CA HIS A 10 12.47 -4.17 14.92
C HIS A 10 12.00 -4.45 13.49
N LEU A 11 11.66 -3.40 12.78
CA LEU A 11 11.22 -3.47 11.38
C LEU A 11 12.40 -3.16 10.46
N ARG A 12 12.92 -4.17 9.78
CA ARG A 12 14.09 -4.06 8.88
C ARG A 12 13.72 -3.99 7.41
N ARG A 13 12.62 -4.61 7.03
CA ARG A 13 12.17 -4.71 5.64
C ARG A 13 10.67 -4.46 5.58
N LEU A 14 10.28 -3.32 5.05
CA LEU A 14 8.89 -2.87 4.98
C LEU A 14 8.36 -3.01 3.55
N LEU A 15 7.18 -3.60 3.40
CA LEU A 15 6.41 -3.59 2.16
C LEU A 15 5.33 -2.50 2.28
N VAL A 16 5.38 -1.49 1.44
CA VAL A 16 4.43 -0.37 1.45
C VAL A 16 3.63 -0.37 0.15
N ALA A 17 2.32 -0.63 0.27
CA ALA A 17 1.41 -0.56 -0.87
C ALA A 17 0.99 0.89 -1.13
N VAL A 18 1.24 1.38 -2.33
CA VAL A 18 0.93 2.74 -2.77
C VAL A 18 0.01 2.72 -3.99
N ASP A 19 -0.98 3.60 -3.98
CA ASP A 19 -1.98 3.75 -5.06
C ASP A 19 -2.22 5.22 -5.43
N GLY A 20 -1.40 6.14 -4.93
CA GLY A 20 -1.56 7.58 -5.11
C GLY A 20 -2.61 8.23 -4.21
N SER A 21 -3.33 7.47 -3.38
CA SER A 21 -4.31 7.99 -2.44
C SER A 21 -3.67 8.73 -1.26
N GLU A 22 -4.46 9.57 -0.58
CA GLU A 22 -4.02 10.27 0.63
C GLU A 22 -3.68 9.29 1.76
N SER A 23 -4.50 8.27 1.97
CA SER A 23 -4.24 7.25 2.99
C SER A 23 -3.00 6.40 2.66
N GLY A 24 -2.73 6.14 1.37
CA GLY A 24 -1.49 5.51 0.92
C GLY A 24 -0.26 6.36 1.23
N ARG A 25 -0.34 7.68 1.04
CA ARG A 25 0.74 8.61 1.43
C ARG A 25 0.96 8.64 2.94
N LEU A 26 -0.10 8.54 3.75
CA LEU A 26 0.02 8.43 5.21
C LEU A 26 0.73 7.14 5.61
N ALA A 27 0.40 6.02 4.97
CA ALA A 27 1.09 4.74 5.19
C ALA A 27 2.59 4.86 4.85
N LEU A 28 2.92 5.52 3.74
CA LEU A 28 4.31 5.77 3.36
C LEU A 28 5.04 6.65 4.39
N ARG A 29 4.41 7.70 4.90
CA ARG A 29 5.00 8.54 5.97
C ARG A 29 5.28 7.73 7.24
N ALA A 30 4.36 6.87 7.64
CA ALA A 30 4.56 5.98 8.78
C ALA A 30 5.73 5.02 8.54
N ALA A 31 5.82 4.46 7.33
CA ALA A 31 6.93 3.59 6.93
C ALA A 31 8.29 4.32 6.95
N VAL A 32 8.34 5.55 6.46
CA VAL A 32 9.56 6.40 6.51
C VAL A 32 9.98 6.64 7.96
N THR A 33 9.03 6.98 8.85
CA THR A 33 9.32 7.18 10.27
C THR A 33 9.89 5.92 10.91
N ALA A 34 9.27 4.74 10.65
CA ALA A 34 9.78 3.47 11.16
C ALA A 34 11.15 3.12 10.55
N ALA A 35 11.35 3.35 9.27
CA ALA A 35 12.61 3.07 8.59
C ALA A 35 13.77 3.91 9.11
N LEU A 36 13.55 5.18 9.40
CA LEU A 36 14.57 6.05 10.00
C LEU A 36 14.92 5.60 11.43
N ARG A 37 13.94 5.16 12.22
CA ARG A 37 14.15 4.68 13.58
C ARG A 37 14.92 3.35 13.60
N ASP A 38 14.52 2.40 12.76
CA ASP A 38 14.99 1.01 12.81
C ASP A 38 16.07 0.70 11.76
N ASN A 39 16.49 1.71 10.97
CA ASN A 39 17.40 1.54 9.83
C ASN A 39 16.89 0.48 8.82
N ALA A 40 15.62 0.59 8.45
CA ALA A 40 14.94 -0.35 7.56
C ALA A 40 15.02 0.04 6.08
N ALA A 41 14.86 -0.94 5.22
CA ALA A 41 14.63 -0.75 3.78
C ALA A 41 13.14 -0.77 3.46
N ILE A 42 12.73 0.02 2.46
CA ILE A 42 11.34 0.11 1.99
C ILE A 42 11.24 -0.49 0.60
N THR A 43 10.28 -1.40 0.39
CA THR A 43 9.80 -1.78 -0.92
C THR A 43 8.45 -1.12 -1.17
N LEU A 44 8.38 -0.27 -2.18
CA LEU A 44 7.14 0.36 -2.64
C LEU A 44 6.49 -0.57 -3.66
N LEU A 45 5.28 -1.02 -3.37
CA LEU A 45 4.47 -1.86 -4.24
C LEU A 45 3.29 -1.07 -4.80
N CYS A 46 3.16 -1.02 -6.12
CA CYS A 46 1.95 -0.57 -6.81
C CYS A 46 1.39 -1.71 -7.65
N VAL A 47 0.07 -1.91 -7.57
CA VAL A 47 -0.62 -2.95 -8.33
C VAL A 47 -1.45 -2.29 -9.42
N ALA A 48 -1.04 -2.50 -10.68
CA ALA A 48 -1.82 -2.09 -11.85
C ALA A 48 -2.97 -3.08 -12.08
N VAL A 49 -4.10 -2.58 -12.54
CA VAL A 49 -5.21 -3.43 -12.97
C VAL A 49 -4.76 -4.28 -14.15
N ASP A 50 -5.10 -5.56 -14.15
CA ASP A 50 -4.89 -6.45 -15.29
C ASP A 50 -6.04 -6.25 -16.30
N ALA A 51 -5.72 -5.61 -17.43
CA ALA A 51 -6.70 -5.28 -18.48
C ALA A 51 -7.38 -6.53 -19.05
N ALA A 52 -6.65 -7.62 -19.21
CA ALA A 52 -7.17 -8.86 -19.77
C ALA A 52 -8.18 -9.53 -18.84
N LYS A 53 -7.91 -9.52 -17.52
CA LYS A 53 -8.83 -10.07 -16.50
C LYS A 53 -10.02 -9.16 -16.25
N SER A 54 -9.86 -7.85 -16.44
CA SER A 54 -10.96 -6.87 -16.28
C SER A 54 -11.90 -6.83 -17.46
N ALA A 55 -11.47 -7.22 -18.66
CA ALA A 55 -12.28 -7.25 -19.89
C ALA A 55 -13.39 -8.33 -19.89
N GLY A 56 -13.30 -9.33 -19.02
CA GLY A 56 -14.34 -10.38 -18.85
C GLY A 56 -15.58 -9.95 -18.07
N GLY A 57 -15.64 -8.70 -17.58
CA GLY A 57 -16.75 -8.18 -16.79
C GLY A 57 -17.69 -7.28 -17.60
N PHE A 58 -18.22 -6.27 -16.95
CA PHE A 58 -19.23 -5.34 -17.45
C PHE A 58 -18.85 -4.61 -18.78
N ALA A 59 -17.55 -4.41 -19.04
CA ALA A 59 -17.05 -3.75 -20.25
C ALA A 59 -17.32 -4.57 -21.53
N ALA A 60 -17.33 -5.90 -21.45
CA ALA A 60 -17.64 -6.76 -22.57
C ALA A 60 -19.11 -6.64 -23.01
N VAL A 61 -20.00 -6.29 -22.08
CA VAL A 61 -21.44 -6.11 -22.35
C VAL A 61 -21.73 -4.73 -22.95
N ALA A 62 -20.91 -3.72 -22.64
CA ALA A 62 -21.13 -2.34 -23.04
C ALA A 62 -20.46 -1.97 -24.37
N GLY A 63 -19.71 -2.88 -25.01
CA GLY A 63 -19.01 -2.60 -26.29
C GLY A 63 -17.86 -1.59 -26.17
N ALA A 64 -17.43 -1.28 -24.94
CA ALA A 64 -16.28 -0.42 -24.70
C ALA A 64 -14.98 -1.16 -25.04
N PRO A 65 -13.98 -0.49 -25.66
CA PRO A 65 -12.67 -1.10 -25.87
C PRO A 65 -12.03 -1.47 -24.51
N PRO A 66 -11.30 -2.59 -24.44
CA PRO A 66 -10.58 -2.96 -23.22
C PRO A 66 -9.59 -1.83 -22.85
N PRO A 67 -9.35 -1.63 -21.54
CA PRO A 67 -8.36 -0.65 -21.11
C PRO A 67 -6.97 -1.00 -21.71
N ASP A 68 -6.24 0.02 -22.08
CA ASP A 68 -4.86 -0.14 -22.58
C ASP A 68 -3.93 -0.48 -21.41
N GLN A 69 -3.40 -1.69 -21.41
CA GLN A 69 -2.48 -2.15 -20.34
C GLN A 69 -1.26 -1.24 -20.20
N ALA A 70 -0.73 -0.73 -21.33
CA ALA A 70 0.43 0.16 -21.28
C ALA A 70 0.14 1.45 -20.51
N ARG A 71 -1.06 1.98 -20.61
CA ARG A 71 -1.48 3.17 -19.83
C ARG A 71 -1.66 2.85 -18.35
N LEU A 72 -2.22 1.69 -18.03
CA LEU A 72 -2.37 1.26 -16.64
C LEU A 72 -1.02 1.05 -15.96
N ASP A 73 -0.09 0.44 -16.67
CA ASP A 73 1.27 0.25 -16.18
C ASP A 73 2.01 1.57 -16.02
N ALA A 74 1.90 2.47 -17.00
CA ALA A 74 2.51 3.80 -16.93
C ALA A 74 2.00 4.61 -15.73
N ALA A 75 0.70 4.56 -15.45
CA ALA A 75 0.12 5.22 -14.27
C ALA A 75 0.64 4.63 -12.96
N ALA A 76 0.79 3.32 -12.88
CA ALA A 76 1.36 2.66 -11.70
C ALA A 76 2.87 2.97 -11.54
N GLU A 77 3.62 3.02 -12.62
CA GLU A 77 5.03 3.45 -12.64
C GLU A 77 5.19 4.90 -12.16
N GLU A 78 4.31 5.79 -12.59
CA GLU A 78 4.30 7.19 -12.15
C GLU A 78 4.00 7.28 -10.65
N THR A 79 3.01 6.53 -10.15
CA THR A 79 2.70 6.45 -8.72
C THR A 79 3.92 5.98 -7.91
N LEU A 80 4.65 4.98 -8.40
CA LEU A 80 5.89 4.52 -7.77
C LEU A 80 6.97 5.60 -7.81
N ALA A 81 7.15 6.29 -8.94
CA ALA A 81 8.15 7.34 -9.07
C ALA A 81 7.85 8.54 -8.14
N GLU A 82 6.60 8.95 -8.02
CA GLU A 82 6.17 9.98 -7.08
C GLU A 82 6.40 9.55 -5.63
N SER A 83 6.09 8.30 -5.31
CA SER A 83 6.27 7.76 -3.96
C SER A 83 7.75 7.69 -3.57
N VAL A 84 8.65 7.35 -4.49
CA VAL A 84 10.10 7.38 -4.25
C VAL A 84 10.58 8.78 -3.87
N ARG A 85 10.06 9.82 -4.50
CA ARG A 85 10.44 11.22 -4.20
C ARG A 85 10.08 11.65 -2.78
N LEU A 86 9.13 10.95 -2.14
CA LEU A 86 8.71 11.21 -0.76
C LEU A 86 9.59 10.50 0.28
N VAL A 87 10.46 9.60 -0.16
CA VAL A 87 11.33 8.84 0.74
C VAL A 87 12.70 9.53 0.81
N PRO A 88 13.21 9.81 2.03
CA PRO A 88 14.56 10.33 2.22
C PRO A 88 15.63 9.46 1.56
N THR A 89 16.66 10.09 1.01
CA THR A 89 17.71 9.42 0.22
C THR A 89 18.56 8.42 1.01
N GLU A 90 18.61 8.56 2.32
CA GLU A 90 19.30 7.64 3.23
C GLU A 90 18.58 6.31 3.45
N ILE A 91 17.29 6.21 3.07
CA ILE A 91 16.53 4.97 3.18
C ILE A 91 16.67 4.17 1.88
N PRO A 92 17.15 2.91 1.92
CA PRO A 92 17.15 2.06 0.74
C PRO A 92 15.73 1.79 0.26
N VAL A 93 15.45 2.09 -1.01
CA VAL A 93 14.12 1.95 -1.62
C VAL A 93 14.19 1.05 -2.84
N ARG A 94 13.26 0.10 -2.92
CA ARG A 94 13.00 -0.73 -4.08
C ARG A 94 11.59 -0.47 -4.60
N LYS A 95 11.42 -0.43 -5.92
CA LYS A 95 10.11 -0.38 -6.59
C LYS A 95 9.68 -1.77 -7.02
N LEU A 96 8.41 -2.09 -6.83
CA LEU A 96 7.78 -3.32 -7.28
C LEU A 96 6.44 -3.01 -7.94
N LEU A 97 6.33 -3.31 -9.23
CA LEU A 97 5.08 -3.23 -9.97
C LEU A 97 4.49 -4.63 -10.11
N ARG A 98 3.22 -4.77 -9.79
CA ARG A 98 2.44 -5.99 -9.99
C ARG A 98 1.21 -5.69 -10.83
N ARG A 99 0.64 -6.72 -11.47
CA ARG A 99 -0.62 -6.64 -12.21
C ARG A 99 -1.63 -7.61 -11.61
N GLY A 100 -2.86 -7.17 -11.41
CA GLY A 100 -3.93 -8.00 -10.91
C GLY A 100 -4.85 -7.28 -9.93
N HIS A 101 -5.38 -8.04 -8.99
CA HIS A 101 -6.18 -7.50 -7.87
C HIS A 101 -5.26 -7.12 -6.71
N ALA A 102 -5.39 -5.89 -6.23
CA ALA A 102 -4.47 -5.33 -5.26
C ALA A 102 -4.30 -6.17 -3.99
N GLY A 103 -5.39 -6.60 -3.36
CA GLY A 103 -5.32 -7.41 -2.14
C GLY A 103 -4.50 -8.70 -2.30
N PRO A 104 -4.87 -9.59 -3.22
CA PRO A 104 -4.11 -10.81 -3.49
C PRO A 104 -2.65 -10.57 -3.90
N GLU A 105 -2.39 -9.56 -4.73
CA GLU A 105 -1.02 -9.25 -5.17
C GLU A 105 -0.13 -8.71 -4.05
N ILE A 106 -0.69 -7.94 -3.12
CA ILE A 106 0.04 -7.46 -1.93
C ILE A 106 0.41 -8.65 -1.03
N VAL A 107 -0.54 -9.55 -0.76
CA VAL A 107 -0.31 -10.73 0.07
C VAL A 107 0.71 -11.67 -0.59
N ALA A 108 0.60 -11.90 -1.90
CA ALA A 108 1.56 -12.71 -2.65
C ALA A 108 2.97 -12.10 -2.62
N ALA A 109 3.10 -10.80 -2.83
CA ALA A 109 4.37 -10.11 -2.76
C ALA A 109 5.01 -10.21 -1.36
N ALA A 110 4.20 -10.12 -0.31
CA ALA A 110 4.66 -10.27 1.07
C ALA A 110 5.19 -11.68 1.35
N ALA A 111 4.57 -12.72 0.77
CA ALA A 111 4.97 -14.11 0.95
C ALA A 111 6.24 -14.50 0.16
N GLU A 112 6.58 -13.76 -0.89
CA GLU A 112 7.75 -14.05 -1.75
C GLU A 112 9.09 -13.58 -1.18
N SER A 113 9.08 -12.77 -0.13
CA SER A 113 10.28 -12.19 0.47
C SER A 113 10.10 -12.02 1.98
N ASP A 114 11.21 -11.94 2.70
CA ASP A 114 11.23 -11.77 4.15
C ASP A 114 10.93 -10.31 4.54
N TYR A 115 9.70 -9.89 4.44
CA TYR A 115 9.24 -8.62 4.99
C TYR A 115 8.81 -8.77 6.44
N ASP A 116 9.07 -7.74 7.25
CA ASP A 116 8.69 -7.71 8.66
C ASP A 116 7.29 -7.15 8.86
N ALA A 117 6.82 -6.34 7.92
CA ALA A 117 5.48 -5.75 7.97
C ALA A 117 5.00 -5.26 6.60
N ILE A 118 3.67 -5.19 6.46
CA ILE A 118 2.97 -4.51 5.36
C ILE A 118 2.38 -3.21 5.90
N LEU A 119 2.58 -2.11 5.17
CA LEU A 119 1.92 -0.83 5.44
C LEU A 119 1.07 -0.43 4.24
N LEU A 120 -0.18 -0.07 4.48
CA LEU A 120 -1.09 0.38 3.42
C LEU A 120 -2.11 1.37 3.96
N GLY A 121 -2.75 2.13 3.04
CA GLY A 121 -3.84 3.02 3.39
C GLY A 121 -5.14 2.27 3.66
N ALA A 122 -5.96 2.79 4.56
CA ALA A 122 -7.27 2.21 4.87
C ALA A 122 -8.23 2.24 3.69
N ARG A 123 -8.05 3.18 2.76
CA ARG A 123 -8.91 3.41 1.59
C ARG A 123 -8.07 3.78 0.37
N GLY A 124 -8.43 3.22 -0.80
CA GLY A 124 -7.88 3.65 -2.07
C GLY A 124 -8.59 4.88 -2.65
N LEU A 125 -8.25 5.21 -3.88
CA LEU A 125 -8.88 6.28 -4.65
C LEU A 125 -10.38 6.02 -4.83
N GLY A 126 -11.21 7.05 -4.63
CA GLY A 126 -12.61 7.08 -5.05
C GLY A 126 -13.65 6.56 -4.06
N ARG A 127 -13.32 6.25 -2.80
CA ARG A 127 -14.31 5.85 -1.80
C ARG A 127 -14.48 6.89 -0.69
N ILE A 128 -15.71 7.40 -0.59
CA ILE A 128 -16.15 8.30 0.48
C ILE A 128 -17.00 7.49 1.45
N GLY A 129 -16.66 7.50 2.74
CA GLY A 129 -17.53 7.03 3.82
C GLY A 129 -17.27 5.63 4.39
N ALA A 130 -16.51 4.73 3.77
CA ALA A 130 -16.16 3.44 4.36
C ALA A 130 -14.97 3.57 5.32
N LEU A 131 -15.03 2.96 6.50
CA LEU A 131 -13.95 3.01 7.49
C LEU A 131 -12.70 2.26 7.04
N ILE A 132 -12.86 1.12 6.38
CA ILE A 132 -11.79 0.27 5.84
C ILE A 132 -12.18 -0.17 4.43
N GLY A 133 -11.26 -0.09 3.47
CA GLY A 133 -11.48 -0.52 2.10
C GLY A 133 -11.38 -2.03 1.92
N SER A 134 -11.84 -2.52 0.77
CA SER A 134 -11.80 -3.95 0.43
C SER A 134 -10.37 -4.50 0.36
N VAL A 135 -9.42 -3.72 -0.15
CA VAL A 135 -8.01 -4.12 -0.24
C VAL A 135 -7.39 -4.28 1.14
N SER A 136 -7.51 -3.28 2.01
CA SER A 136 -6.97 -3.34 3.37
C SER A 136 -7.62 -4.44 4.20
N SER A 137 -8.93 -4.66 4.07
CA SER A 137 -9.63 -5.78 4.70
C SER A 137 -9.07 -7.13 4.22
N TYR A 138 -8.90 -7.29 2.92
CA TYR A 138 -8.35 -8.52 2.36
C TYR A 138 -6.93 -8.80 2.89
N VAL A 139 -6.06 -7.80 2.86
CA VAL A 139 -4.68 -7.94 3.33
C VAL A 139 -4.62 -8.29 4.81
N MET A 140 -5.41 -7.61 5.66
CA MET A 140 -5.47 -7.93 7.10
C MET A 140 -5.92 -9.35 7.40
N HIS A 141 -6.81 -9.93 6.58
CA HIS A 141 -7.31 -11.30 6.80
C HIS A 141 -6.39 -12.39 6.26
N ASN A 142 -5.56 -12.07 5.27
CA ASN A 142 -4.79 -13.09 4.53
C ASN A 142 -3.27 -12.96 4.67
N ALA A 143 -2.76 -11.87 5.23
CA ALA A 143 -1.32 -11.72 5.46
C ALA A 143 -0.87 -12.54 6.67
N GLU A 144 0.30 -13.15 6.56
CA GLU A 144 0.94 -13.92 7.64
C GLU A 144 1.92 -13.09 8.48
N ILE A 145 2.14 -11.83 8.11
CA ILE A 145 3.01 -10.88 8.80
C ILE A 145 2.20 -9.68 9.29
N PRO A 146 2.72 -8.88 10.23
CA PRO A 146 2.04 -7.69 10.75
C PRO A 146 1.59 -6.73 9.64
N VAL A 147 0.37 -6.21 9.76
CA VAL A 147 -0.24 -5.26 8.82
C VAL A 147 -0.58 -3.97 9.55
N PHE A 148 -0.04 -2.86 9.08
CA PHE A 148 -0.33 -1.52 9.58
C PHE A 148 -1.21 -0.78 8.56
N VAL A 149 -2.38 -0.36 9.00
CA VAL A 149 -3.34 0.35 8.16
C VAL A 149 -3.41 1.81 8.58
N ALA A 150 -2.97 2.70 7.68
CA ALA A 150 -3.04 4.13 7.92
C ALA A 150 -4.36 4.71 7.40
N HIS A 151 -5.02 5.52 8.21
CA HIS A 151 -6.17 6.27 7.76
C HIS A 151 -6.08 7.73 8.20
N ALA A 152 -6.57 8.65 7.34
CA ALA A 152 -6.65 10.06 7.68
C ALA A 152 -7.73 10.26 8.75
N VAL A 153 -7.32 10.77 9.90
CA VAL A 153 -8.27 11.33 10.87
C VAL A 153 -8.75 12.65 10.28
N ARG A 154 -10.05 12.82 10.06
CA ARG A 154 -10.61 14.14 9.77
C ARG A 154 -10.20 15.05 10.92
N GLY A 155 -9.47 16.10 10.61
CA GLY A 155 -9.10 17.10 11.59
C GLY A 155 -10.34 17.55 12.33
N VAL A 156 -10.34 17.43 13.65
CA VAL A 156 -11.21 18.24 14.48
C VAL A 156 -10.78 19.67 14.17
N GLU A 157 -11.58 20.41 13.41
CA GLU A 157 -11.45 21.85 13.38
C GLU A 157 -11.44 22.30 14.84
N LYS A 158 -10.28 22.74 15.31
CA LYS A 158 -10.21 23.53 16.52
C LYS A 158 -10.99 24.80 16.18
N SER A 159 -12.26 24.81 16.53
CA SER A 159 -13.03 26.01 16.69
C SER A 159 -12.22 26.91 17.63
N ALA A 160 -11.49 27.85 17.04
CA ALA A 160 -10.92 28.95 17.78
C ALA A 160 -12.11 29.83 18.20
N GLY A 161 -12.51 29.67 19.47
CA GLY A 161 -13.34 30.60 20.15
C GLY A 161 -12.53 31.78 20.66
#